data_fc7adf16d2a60b49ee88584d4db2cad9
#
_entry.id   fc7adf16d2a60b49ee88584d4db2cad9
#
_cell.length_a   1.000
_cell.length_b   1.000
_cell.length_c   1.000
_cell.angle_alpha   90.00
_cell.angle_beta   90.00
_cell.angle_gamma   90.00
#
_symmetry.space_group_name_H-M   'P 1'
#
loop_
_entity.id
_entity.type
_entity.pdbx_description
1 polymer ?
#
loop_
_entity_poly.entity_id
_entity_poly.type
_entity_poly.pdbx_seq_one_letter_code
_entity_poly.pdbx_strand_id
1 'polypeptide(L)'
;MNKQELVAEVAKKTSLSKAQAWKTIDATLDAIKGSLKKGKKVSLIGFGSFLVRNRKARTGRNPKTGATIKIKARKVPAFSAGAALKTAVK
;
A
#
# COMPACT_ATOMS: atom_id res chain seq x y z
N MET A 1 8.92 -11.20 -6.12
CA MET A 1 7.59 -11.70 -6.59
C MET A 1 6.84 -10.60 -7.31
N ASN A 2 6.33 -10.89 -8.49
CA ASN A 2 5.49 -9.95 -9.22
C ASN A 2 4.02 -10.36 -9.10
N LYS A 3 3.13 -9.60 -9.75
CA LYS A 3 1.69 -9.86 -9.66
C LYS A 3 1.31 -11.24 -10.25
N GLN A 4 1.94 -11.64 -11.35
CA GLN A 4 1.68 -12.93 -11.97
C GLN A 4 2.05 -14.10 -11.04
N GLU A 5 3.18 -14.01 -10.37
CA GLU A 5 3.62 -15.00 -9.41
C GLU A 5 2.70 -15.05 -8.19
N LEU A 6 2.26 -13.87 -7.72
CA LEU A 6 1.31 -13.78 -6.62
C LEU A 6 -0.02 -14.42 -6.99
N VAL A 7 -0.53 -14.16 -8.18
CA VAL A 7 -1.77 -14.78 -8.68
C VAL A 7 -1.65 -16.31 -8.70
N ALA A 8 -0.53 -16.83 -9.17
CA ALA A 8 -0.29 -18.28 -9.20
C ALA A 8 -0.29 -18.88 -7.78
N GLU A 9 0.36 -18.21 -6.83
CA GLU A 9 0.38 -18.65 -5.43
C GLU A 9 -1.02 -18.64 -4.81
N VAL A 10 -1.79 -17.59 -5.02
CA VAL A 10 -3.14 -17.47 -4.48
C VAL A 10 -4.06 -18.53 -5.10
N ALA A 11 -3.96 -18.74 -6.40
CA ALA A 11 -4.75 -19.76 -7.09
C ALA A 11 -4.47 -21.14 -6.50
N LYS A 12 -3.21 -21.46 -6.26
CA LYS A 12 -2.79 -22.73 -5.68
C LYS A 12 -3.33 -22.91 -4.26
N LYS A 13 -3.22 -21.88 -3.42
CA LYS A 13 -3.65 -21.94 -2.01
C LYS A 13 -5.16 -22.00 -1.85
N THR A 14 -5.91 -21.42 -2.78
CA THR A 14 -7.37 -21.30 -2.68
C THR A 14 -8.12 -22.28 -3.56
N SER A 15 -7.41 -23.04 -4.39
CA SER A 15 -8.00 -23.92 -5.41
C SER A 15 -8.84 -23.17 -6.44
N LEU A 16 -8.58 -21.88 -6.61
CA LEU A 16 -9.23 -21.05 -7.63
C LEU A 16 -8.46 -21.16 -8.95
N SER A 17 -9.13 -20.85 -10.06
CA SER A 17 -8.42 -20.65 -11.32
C SER A 17 -7.56 -19.39 -11.25
N LYS A 18 -6.56 -19.30 -12.13
CA LYS A 18 -5.73 -18.07 -12.19
C LYS A 18 -6.55 -16.85 -12.52
N ALA A 19 -7.57 -16.98 -13.37
CA ALA A 19 -8.47 -15.87 -13.71
C ALA A 19 -9.26 -15.39 -12.49
N GLN A 20 -9.79 -16.31 -11.70
CA GLN A 20 -10.51 -15.99 -10.47
C GLN A 20 -9.59 -15.38 -9.41
N ALA A 21 -8.39 -15.93 -9.26
CA ALA A 21 -7.39 -15.40 -8.33
C ALA A 21 -6.98 -13.98 -8.73
N TRP A 22 -6.80 -13.71 -10.01
CA TRP A 22 -6.49 -12.40 -10.54
C TRP A 22 -7.57 -11.37 -10.17
N LYS A 23 -8.83 -11.72 -10.41
CA LYS A 23 -9.98 -10.88 -10.06
C LYS A 23 -10.07 -10.63 -8.57
N THR A 24 -9.82 -11.66 -7.77
CA THR A 24 -9.86 -11.55 -6.31
C THR A 24 -8.78 -10.59 -5.79
N ILE A 25 -7.57 -10.70 -6.31
CA ILE A 25 -6.46 -9.81 -5.94
C ILE A 25 -6.78 -8.38 -6.34
N ASP A 26 -7.26 -8.17 -7.58
CA ASP A 26 -7.63 -6.83 -8.06
C ASP A 26 -8.73 -6.21 -7.20
N ALA A 27 -9.77 -6.98 -6.88
CA ALA A 27 -10.86 -6.50 -6.04
C ALA A 27 -10.37 -6.12 -4.64
N THR A 28 -9.47 -6.91 -4.07
CA THR A 28 -8.88 -6.65 -2.76
C THR A 28 -8.07 -5.34 -2.78
N LEU A 29 -7.21 -5.18 -3.77
CA LEU A 29 -6.38 -3.98 -3.91
C LEU A 29 -7.23 -2.74 -4.17
N ASP A 30 -8.27 -2.86 -4.99
CA ASP A 30 -9.21 -1.76 -5.26
C ASP A 30 -9.98 -1.35 -4.02
N ALA A 31 -10.40 -2.31 -3.20
CA ALA A 31 -11.09 -2.02 -1.94
C ALA A 31 -10.17 -1.26 -0.97
N ILE A 32 -8.92 -1.67 -0.85
CA ILE A 32 -7.92 -0.98 -0.03
C ILE A 32 -7.69 0.43 -0.56
N LYS A 33 -7.50 0.57 -1.85
CA LYS A 33 -7.29 1.86 -2.52
C LYS A 33 -8.47 2.80 -2.29
N GLY A 34 -9.70 2.30 -2.42
CA GLY A 34 -10.91 3.08 -2.20
C GLY A 34 -11.05 3.58 -0.77
N SER A 35 -10.71 2.75 0.22
CA SER A 35 -10.72 3.14 1.63
C SER A 35 -9.68 4.22 1.91
N LEU A 36 -8.47 4.08 1.37
CA LEU A 36 -7.41 5.07 1.54
C LEU A 36 -7.75 6.40 0.87
N LYS A 37 -8.43 6.36 -0.26
CA LYS A 37 -8.94 7.57 -0.93
C LYS A 37 -9.87 8.38 -0.04
N LYS A 38 -10.68 7.68 0.77
CA LYS A 38 -11.59 8.31 1.73
C LYS A 38 -10.90 8.68 3.05
N GLY A 39 -9.62 8.44 3.17
CA GLY A 39 -8.86 8.68 4.39
C GLY A 39 -9.06 7.64 5.47
N LYS A 40 -9.63 6.51 5.14
CA LYS A 40 -9.90 5.42 6.11
C LYS A 40 -8.76 4.42 6.13
N LYS A 41 -8.34 4.06 7.34
CA LYS A 41 -7.33 3.04 7.58
C LYS A 41 -7.89 1.64 7.29
N VAL A 42 -7.08 0.78 6.70
CA VAL A 42 -7.42 -0.63 6.49
C VAL A 42 -6.53 -1.48 7.38
N SER A 43 -7.10 -2.08 8.40
CA SER A 43 -6.39 -2.93 9.36
C SER A 43 -6.61 -4.40 9.03
N LEU A 44 -5.51 -5.13 8.81
CA LEU A 44 -5.55 -6.57 8.56
C LEU A 44 -4.89 -7.27 9.75
N ILE A 45 -5.72 -7.88 10.59
CA ILE A 45 -5.25 -8.55 11.81
C ILE A 45 -4.25 -9.65 11.44
N GLY A 46 -3.09 -9.65 12.09
CA GLY A 46 -2.04 -10.64 11.85
C GLY A 46 -1.14 -10.32 10.68
N PHE A 47 -1.38 -9.21 9.98
CA PHE A 47 -0.57 -8.81 8.83
C PHE A 47 -0.03 -7.39 8.99
N GLY A 48 -0.91 -6.40 9.00
CA GLY A 48 -0.51 -5.00 9.11
C GLY A 48 -1.65 -4.07 8.79
N SER A 49 -1.34 -2.80 8.62
CA SER A 49 -2.34 -1.78 8.36
C SER A 49 -1.91 -0.87 7.23
N PHE A 50 -2.84 -0.59 6.33
CA PHE A 50 -2.69 0.45 5.32
C PHE A 50 -3.29 1.73 5.87
N LEU A 51 -2.57 2.83 5.76
CA LEU A 51 -2.99 4.11 6.31
C LEU A 51 -2.58 5.25 5.39
N VAL A 52 -3.16 6.42 5.65
CA VAL A 52 -2.82 7.63 4.91
C VAL A 52 -2.09 8.55 5.87
N ARG A 53 -0.90 8.99 5.49
CA ARG A 53 -0.14 10.00 6.21
C ARG A 53 -0.27 11.32 5.48
N ASN A 54 -0.52 12.37 6.27
CA ASN A 54 -0.55 13.73 5.74
C ASN A 54 0.84 14.34 5.88
N ARG A 55 1.44 14.72 4.77
CA ARG A 55 2.68 15.47 4.77
C ARG A 55 2.35 16.94 4.71
N LYS A 56 2.81 17.69 5.70
CA LYS A 56 2.59 19.13 5.76
C LYS A 56 3.34 19.84 4.63
N ALA A 57 2.79 20.96 4.19
CA ALA A 57 3.51 21.84 3.26
C ALA A 57 4.83 22.26 3.90
N ARG A 58 5.89 22.28 3.12
CA ARG A 58 7.22 22.67 3.59
C ARG A 58 7.95 23.43 2.51
N THR A 59 9.00 24.12 2.93
CA THR A 59 9.88 24.85 2.02
C THR A 59 11.15 24.02 1.82
N GLY A 60 11.51 23.79 0.55
CA GLY A 60 12.77 23.13 0.20
C GLY A 60 13.65 24.03 -0.62
N ARG A 61 14.88 23.62 -0.90
CA ARG A 61 15.81 24.34 -1.77
C ARG A 61 16.18 23.51 -2.98
N ASN A 62 16.19 24.15 -4.12
CA ASN A 62 16.72 23.52 -5.33
C ASN A 62 18.25 23.43 -5.20
N PRO A 63 18.86 22.25 -5.21
CA PRO A 63 20.31 22.11 -5.03
C PRO A 63 21.13 22.70 -6.18
N LYS A 64 20.55 22.89 -7.36
CA LYS A 64 21.23 23.46 -8.50
C LYS A 64 21.22 24.99 -8.52
N THR A 65 20.10 25.59 -8.17
CA THR A 65 19.92 27.04 -8.27
C THR A 65 19.90 27.76 -6.91
N GLY A 66 19.75 27.00 -5.84
CA GLY A 66 19.57 27.58 -4.51
C GLY A 66 18.22 28.24 -4.28
N ALA A 67 17.33 28.17 -5.26
CA ALA A 67 16.02 28.78 -5.19
C ALA A 67 15.13 28.03 -4.17
N THR A 68 14.28 28.81 -3.47
CA THR A 68 13.32 28.24 -2.55
C THR A 68 12.15 27.63 -3.28
N ILE A 69 11.83 26.38 -2.97
CA ILE A 69 10.71 25.65 -3.56
C ILE A 69 9.67 25.40 -2.47
N LYS A 70 8.41 25.73 -2.76
CA LYS A 70 7.29 25.40 -1.89
C LYS A 70 6.78 24.00 -2.25
N ILE A 71 6.82 23.09 -1.28
CA ILE A 71 6.29 21.75 -1.42
C ILE A 71 4.90 21.74 -0.78
N LYS A 72 3.87 21.46 -1.58
CA LYS A 72 2.49 21.45 -1.12
C LYS A 72 2.23 20.30 -0.16
N ALA A 73 1.31 20.48 0.77
CA ALA A 73 0.81 19.40 1.60
C ALA A 73 0.18 18.32 0.71
N ARG A 74 0.39 17.07 1.06
CA ARG A 74 -0.20 15.96 0.31
C ARG A 74 -0.47 14.76 1.22
N LYS A 75 -1.39 13.92 0.78
CA LYS A 75 -1.68 12.65 1.42
C LYS A 75 -0.83 11.56 0.77
N VAL A 76 -0.20 10.73 1.59
CA VAL A 76 0.67 9.66 1.10
C VAL A 76 0.20 8.34 1.72
N PRO A 77 -0.05 7.30 0.90
CA PRO A 77 -0.37 5.99 1.44
C PRO A 77 0.87 5.39 2.10
N ALA A 78 0.65 4.68 3.19
CA ALA A 78 1.72 4.03 3.92
C ALA A 78 1.24 2.67 4.44
N PHE A 79 2.19 1.79 4.72
CA PHE A 79 1.91 0.47 5.29
C PHE A 79 2.70 0.31 6.57
N SER A 80 2.02 -0.12 7.64
CA SER A 80 2.64 -0.44 8.92
C SER A 80 2.53 -1.93 9.16
N ALA A 81 3.68 -2.61 9.22
CA ALA A 81 3.70 -4.06 9.43
C ALA A 81 3.23 -4.41 10.84
N GLY A 82 2.40 -5.43 10.95
CA GLY A 82 1.97 -5.96 12.23
C GLY A 82 3.04 -6.83 12.89
N ALA A 83 2.89 -7.10 14.17
CA ALA A 83 3.85 -7.91 14.93
C ALA A 83 4.03 -9.30 14.34
N ALA A 84 2.94 -9.94 13.91
CA ALA A 84 3.00 -11.28 13.32
C ALA A 84 3.80 -11.29 12.01
N LEU A 85 3.61 -10.28 11.17
CA LEU A 85 4.35 -10.15 9.92
C LEU A 85 5.85 -9.91 10.17
N LYS A 86 6.17 -9.05 11.13
CA LYS A 86 7.57 -8.80 11.52
C LYS A 86 8.25 -10.06 12.01
N THR A 87 7.54 -10.86 12.79
CA THR A 87 8.04 -12.14 13.29
C THR A 87 8.26 -13.15 12.16
N ALA A 88 7.35 -13.17 11.18
CA ALA A 88 7.43 -14.10 10.05
C ALA A 88 8.64 -13.88 9.15
N VAL A 89 9.11 -12.63 9.03
CA VAL A 89 10.27 -12.29 8.17
C VAL A 89 11.58 -12.11 8.92
N LYS A 90 11.54 -12.37 10.20
CA LYS A 90 12.70 -12.19 11.06
C LYS A 90 13.80 -13.23 10.84
#